data_10fed5a9139380713500490976fc8d9e
#
_entry.id   10fed5a9139380713500490976fc8d9e
#
_cell.length_a   1.000
_cell.length_b   1.000
_cell.length_c   1.000
_cell.angle_alpha   90.00
_cell.angle_beta   90.00
_cell.angle_gamma   90.00
#
_symmetry.space_group_name_H-M   'P 1'
#
loop_
_entity.id
_entity.type
_entity.pdbx_description
1 polymer ?
#
loop_
_entity_poly.entity_id
_entity_poly.type
_entity_poly.pdbx_seq_one_letter_code
_entity_poly.pdbx_strand_id
1 'polypeptide(L)'
;MTLADRRPRRAAPPTDQGLDLVRATVAVIARDGLRGLTVRAVAREAGVSEEAVLCSVGSADALLDAALRYALDKSAGVFADLAAGSSLDNFVEHLTDLVARDPDLQVFQYELMLESRRTPRLDPHVKLLYATYIEATSQALTRLGITADDDLTLLVYSAIEGFIMHQLIAKDRPATERAIERLRRILSTAR
;
A
#
# COMPACT_ATOMS: atom_id res chain seq x y z
N MET A 1 -2.60 26.54 30.31
CA MET A 1 -3.21 25.20 30.09
C MET A 1 -3.16 24.96 28.59
N THR A 2 -2.10 24.27 28.15
CA THR A 2 -1.58 24.27 26.78
C THR A 2 -2.26 23.17 25.96
N LEU A 3 -2.70 23.53 24.74
CA LEU A 3 -3.43 22.68 23.76
C LEU A 3 -2.55 21.63 23.03
N ALA A 4 -1.57 21.04 23.70
CA ALA A 4 -0.56 20.19 23.08
C ALA A 4 -0.49 18.79 23.68
N ASP A 5 -1.61 18.07 23.84
CA ASP A 5 -1.51 16.62 24.12
C ASP A 5 -2.80 15.85 23.76
N ARG A 6 -3.19 15.88 22.48
CA ARG A 6 -4.11 14.89 21.92
C ARG A 6 -3.37 14.05 20.90
N ARG A 7 -2.55 13.11 21.39
CA ARG A 7 -2.14 11.98 20.58
C ARG A 7 -3.41 11.27 20.10
N PRO A 8 -3.55 10.97 18.78
CA PRO A 8 -4.70 10.20 18.31
C PRO A 8 -4.71 8.88 19.05
N ARG A 9 -5.83 8.56 19.69
CA ARG A 9 -6.06 7.26 20.32
C ARG A 9 -5.80 6.18 19.27
N ARG A 10 -4.80 5.36 19.51
CA ARG A 10 -4.55 4.15 18.72
C ARG A 10 -5.86 3.36 18.73
N ALA A 11 -6.52 3.26 17.58
CA ALA A 11 -7.73 2.47 17.44
C ALA A 11 -7.43 1.04 17.87
N ALA A 12 -8.36 0.42 18.60
CA ALA A 12 -8.25 -1.00 18.93
C ALA A 12 -8.10 -1.81 17.64
N PRO A 13 -7.35 -2.95 17.66
CA PRO A 13 -7.24 -3.80 16.48
C PRO A 13 -8.65 -4.18 16.01
N PRO A 14 -8.90 -4.21 14.68
CA PRO A 14 -10.21 -4.60 14.17
C PRO A 14 -10.54 -6.01 14.66
N THR A 15 -11.80 -6.24 15.02
CA THR A 15 -12.33 -7.59 15.23
C THR A 15 -12.23 -8.38 13.91
N ASP A 16 -12.27 -9.71 13.93
CA ASP A 16 -12.23 -10.53 12.70
C ASP A 16 -13.25 -10.03 11.66
N GLN A 17 -14.47 -9.72 12.09
CA GLN A 17 -15.52 -9.14 11.23
C GLN A 17 -15.12 -7.74 10.69
N GLY A 18 -14.46 -6.92 11.49
CA GLY A 18 -13.97 -5.61 11.04
C GLY A 18 -12.90 -5.73 9.95
N LEU A 19 -12.03 -6.74 10.06
CA LEU A 19 -11.01 -7.03 9.06
C LEU A 19 -11.63 -7.54 7.74
N ASP A 20 -12.68 -8.36 7.81
CA ASP A 20 -13.38 -8.83 6.61
C ASP A 20 -14.08 -7.70 5.87
N LEU A 21 -14.69 -6.74 6.58
CA LEU A 21 -15.26 -5.53 5.97
C LEU A 21 -14.20 -4.65 5.30
N VAL A 22 -13.01 -4.54 5.90
CA VAL A 22 -11.89 -3.79 5.32
C VAL A 22 -11.40 -4.48 4.04
N ARG A 23 -11.22 -5.79 4.04
CA ARG A 23 -10.85 -6.57 2.84
C ARG A 23 -11.89 -6.46 1.73
N ALA A 24 -13.16 -6.56 2.08
CA ALA A 24 -14.28 -6.37 1.15
C ALA A 24 -14.27 -4.95 0.55
N THR A 25 -13.93 -3.92 1.35
CA THR A 25 -13.78 -2.55 0.88
C THR A 25 -12.65 -2.42 -0.14
N VAL A 26 -11.49 -3.02 0.14
CA VAL A 26 -10.35 -3.07 -0.79
C VAL A 26 -10.75 -3.75 -2.11
N ALA A 27 -11.38 -4.92 -2.05
CA ALA A 27 -11.83 -5.67 -3.23
C ALA A 27 -12.86 -4.89 -4.07
N VAL A 28 -13.83 -4.24 -3.43
CA VAL A 28 -14.82 -3.40 -4.12
C VAL A 28 -14.15 -2.24 -4.85
N ILE A 29 -13.24 -1.52 -4.19
CA ILE A 29 -12.55 -0.38 -4.81
C ILE A 29 -11.60 -0.86 -5.92
N ALA A 30 -10.89 -1.95 -5.73
CA ALA A 30 -10.00 -2.51 -6.74
C ALA A 30 -10.76 -2.91 -8.03
N ARG A 31 -11.98 -3.45 -7.89
CA ARG A 31 -12.80 -3.89 -9.02
C ARG A 31 -13.60 -2.75 -9.67
N ASP A 32 -14.25 -1.91 -8.87
CA ASP A 32 -15.27 -0.97 -9.31
C ASP A 32 -14.82 0.51 -9.21
N GLY A 33 -13.57 0.76 -8.78
CA GLY A 33 -13.04 2.08 -8.47
C GLY A 33 -13.65 2.69 -7.20
N LEU A 34 -13.13 3.87 -6.78
CA LEU A 34 -13.65 4.56 -5.58
C LEU A 34 -15.14 4.91 -5.68
N ARG A 35 -15.64 5.18 -6.89
CA ARG A 35 -17.06 5.50 -7.11
C ARG A 35 -17.98 4.29 -6.88
N GLY A 36 -17.45 3.08 -6.94
CA GLY A 36 -18.16 1.84 -6.61
C GLY A 36 -18.32 1.60 -5.11
N LEU A 37 -17.63 2.36 -4.27
CA LEU A 37 -17.69 2.20 -2.82
C LEU A 37 -19.04 2.66 -2.27
N THR A 38 -19.86 1.70 -1.87
CA THR A 38 -21.12 1.89 -1.15
C THR A 38 -21.24 0.85 -0.03
N VAL A 39 -21.98 1.17 1.04
CA VAL A 39 -22.28 0.20 2.11
C VAL A 39 -22.85 -1.09 1.53
N ARG A 40 -23.78 -0.99 0.57
CA ARG A 40 -24.40 -2.12 -0.14
C ARG A 40 -23.37 -2.98 -0.88
N ALA A 41 -22.43 -2.35 -1.61
CA ALA A 41 -21.40 -3.09 -2.35
C ALA A 41 -20.49 -3.87 -1.40
N VAL A 42 -20.06 -3.23 -0.30
CA VAL A 42 -19.22 -3.87 0.73
C VAL A 42 -19.99 -4.97 1.47
N ALA A 43 -21.25 -4.75 1.84
CA ALA A 43 -22.10 -5.77 2.48
C ALA A 43 -22.23 -7.02 1.60
N ARG A 44 -22.49 -6.83 0.30
CA ARG A 44 -22.57 -7.93 -0.66
C ARG A 44 -21.24 -8.68 -0.80
N GLU A 45 -20.13 -7.96 -0.86
CA GLU A 45 -18.79 -8.53 -0.99
C GLU A 45 -18.41 -9.34 0.26
N ALA A 46 -18.72 -8.81 1.45
CA ALA A 46 -18.45 -9.46 2.74
C ALA A 46 -19.47 -10.54 3.11
N GLY A 47 -20.58 -10.70 2.35
CA GLY A 47 -21.62 -11.69 2.65
C GLY A 47 -22.42 -11.37 3.92
N VAL A 48 -22.59 -10.08 4.25
CA VAL A 48 -23.33 -9.62 5.44
C VAL A 48 -24.47 -8.65 5.05
N SER A 49 -25.33 -8.29 6.01
CA SER A 49 -26.36 -7.28 5.76
C SER A 49 -25.81 -5.85 5.80
N GLU A 50 -26.48 -4.89 5.12
CA GLU A 50 -26.13 -3.46 5.16
C GLU A 50 -26.19 -2.91 6.60
N GLU A 51 -27.16 -3.38 7.41
CA GLU A 51 -27.29 -3.00 8.81
C GLU A 51 -26.09 -3.46 9.63
N ALA A 52 -25.54 -4.65 9.37
CA ALA A 52 -24.35 -5.16 10.06
C ALA A 52 -23.12 -4.29 9.73
N VAL A 53 -22.97 -3.86 8.49
CA VAL A 53 -21.89 -2.93 8.09
C VAL A 53 -22.07 -1.57 8.79
N LEU A 54 -23.28 -0.99 8.75
CA LEU A 54 -23.56 0.30 9.39
C LEU A 54 -23.36 0.25 10.91
N CYS A 55 -23.76 -0.82 11.56
CA CYS A 55 -23.53 -1.02 12.99
C CYS A 55 -22.04 -1.15 13.34
N SER A 56 -21.25 -1.79 12.48
CA SER A 56 -19.82 -2.02 12.71
C SER A 56 -18.96 -0.80 12.43
N VAL A 57 -19.21 -0.09 11.33
CA VAL A 57 -18.29 0.95 10.81
C VAL A 57 -18.98 2.31 10.63
N GLY A 58 -20.29 2.34 10.44
CA GLY A 58 -21.11 3.55 10.42
C GLY A 58 -21.32 4.17 9.03
N SER A 59 -20.33 4.21 8.14
CA SER A 59 -20.48 4.84 6.83
C SER A 59 -19.48 4.33 5.80
N ALA A 60 -19.73 4.65 4.51
CA ALA A 60 -18.77 4.35 3.43
C ALA A 60 -17.43 5.12 3.59
N ASP A 61 -17.46 6.35 4.11
CA ASP A 61 -16.25 7.11 4.39
C ASP A 61 -15.41 6.47 5.50
N ALA A 62 -16.05 5.95 6.55
CA ALA A 62 -15.36 5.23 7.61
C ALA A 62 -14.77 3.88 7.13
N LEU A 63 -15.43 3.21 6.18
CA LEU A 63 -14.89 2.04 5.49
C LEU A 63 -13.62 2.40 4.71
N LEU A 64 -13.66 3.50 3.96
CA LEU A 64 -12.49 4.00 3.23
C LEU A 64 -11.33 4.32 4.16
N ASP A 65 -11.58 5.05 5.26
CA ASP A 65 -10.55 5.37 6.25
C ASP A 65 -9.95 4.12 6.91
N ALA A 66 -10.76 3.09 7.15
CA ALA A 66 -10.28 1.81 7.68
C ALA A 66 -9.44 1.05 6.65
N ALA A 67 -9.84 1.04 5.37
CA ALA A 67 -9.08 0.42 4.29
C ALA A 67 -7.75 1.14 4.03
N LEU A 68 -7.72 2.48 4.12
CA LEU A 68 -6.50 3.28 4.04
C LEU A 68 -5.50 2.95 5.16
N ARG A 69 -5.98 2.85 6.40
CA ARG A 69 -5.12 2.43 7.53
C ARG A 69 -4.58 1.02 7.33
N TYR A 70 -5.44 0.10 6.90
CA TYR A 70 -5.03 -1.27 6.59
C TYR A 70 -3.94 -1.32 5.51
N ALA A 71 -4.09 -0.55 4.43
CA ALA A 71 -3.10 -0.46 3.36
C ALA A 71 -1.75 0.06 3.88
N LEU A 72 -1.75 1.12 4.70
CA LEU A 72 -0.55 1.68 5.32
C LEU A 72 0.14 0.67 6.25
N ASP A 73 -0.63 -0.02 7.11
CA ASP A 73 -0.08 -1.02 8.04
C ASP A 73 0.52 -2.21 7.29
N LYS A 74 -0.14 -2.69 6.22
CA LYS A 74 0.38 -3.76 5.38
C LYS A 74 1.65 -3.36 4.66
N SER A 75 1.69 -2.16 4.10
CA SER A 75 2.86 -1.61 3.42
C SER A 75 4.04 -1.48 4.38
N ALA A 76 3.83 -0.93 5.57
CA ALA A 76 4.86 -0.82 6.60
C ALA A 76 5.42 -2.21 7.00
N GLY A 77 4.56 -3.24 7.09
CA GLY A 77 4.98 -4.62 7.36
C GLY A 77 5.88 -5.19 6.27
N VAL A 78 5.50 -5.00 5.01
CA VAL A 78 6.31 -5.46 3.86
C VAL A 78 7.69 -4.81 3.84
N PHE A 79 7.75 -3.50 4.07
CA PHE A 79 9.04 -2.81 4.12
C PHE A 79 9.87 -3.20 5.36
N ALA A 80 9.23 -3.53 6.48
CA ALA A 80 9.94 -4.08 7.65
C ALA A 80 10.55 -5.46 7.33
N ASP A 81 9.84 -6.32 6.60
CA ASP A 81 10.33 -7.62 6.16
C ASP A 81 11.45 -7.49 5.12
N LEU A 82 11.28 -6.57 4.13
CA LEU A 82 12.33 -6.20 3.17
C LEU A 82 13.58 -5.68 3.89
N ALA A 83 13.36 -4.95 4.96
CA ALA A 83 14.40 -4.37 5.77
C ALA A 83 15.10 -5.39 6.72
N ALA A 84 14.42 -6.46 7.11
CA ALA A 84 14.99 -7.56 7.90
C ALA A 84 15.85 -8.50 7.03
N GLY A 85 15.60 -8.55 5.71
CA GLY A 85 16.41 -9.27 4.75
C GLY A 85 17.67 -8.50 4.40
N SER A 86 18.84 -9.04 4.77
CA SER A 86 20.15 -8.37 4.64
C SER A 86 20.74 -8.39 3.22
N SER A 87 19.98 -8.76 2.18
CA SER A 87 20.50 -8.84 0.81
C SER A 87 19.52 -8.24 -0.24
N LEU A 88 20.12 -7.70 -1.32
CA LEU A 88 19.37 -7.25 -2.50
C LEU A 88 18.58 -8.39 -3.16
N ASP A 89 19.01 -9.64 -3.02
CA ASP A 89 18.34 -10.80 -3.57
C ASP A 89 16.99 -11.04 -2.90
N ASN A 90 16.94 -10.93 -1.57
CA ASN A 90 15.69 -11.01 -0.82
C ASN A 90 14.72 -9.87 -1.19
N PHE A 91 15.23 -8.68 -1.48
CA PHE A 91 14.42 -7.55 -1.92
C PHE A 91 13.69 -7.85 -3.25
N VAL A 92 14.39 -8.44 -4.22
CA VAL A 92 13.85 -8.81 -5.53
C VAL A 92 12.72 -9.83 -5.39
N GLU A 93 12.98 -10.89 -4.63
CA GLU A 93 12.02 -12.00 -4.44
C GLU A 93 10.76 -11.52 -3.71
N HIS A 94 10.91 -10.71 -2.66
CA HIS A 94 9.78 -10.18 -1.91
C HIS A 94 8.92 -9.21 -2.72
N LEU A 95 9.53 -8.41 -3.60
CA LEU A 95 8.78 -7.45 -4.41
C LEU A 95 7.83 -8.13 -5.40
N THR A 96 8.30 -9.18 -6.08
CA THR A 96 7.46 -9.93 -7.02
C THR A 96 6.37 -10.73 -6.30
N ASP A 97 6.67 -11.25 -5.12
CA ASP A 97 5.72 -11.96 -4.28
C ASP A 97 4.66 -11.04 -3.67
N LEU A 98 5.01 -9.80 -3.36
CA LEU A 98 4.08 -8.80 -2.83
C LEU A 98 2.87 -8.61 -3.73
N VAL A 99 3.12 -8.38 -5.03
CA VAL A 99 2.06 -8.20 -6.03
C VAL A 99 1.24 -9.47 -6.19
N ALA A 100 1.90 -10.64 -6.13
CA ALA A 100 1.21 -11.92 -6.29
C ALA A 100 0.31 -12.27 -5.09
N ARG A 101 0.68 -11.85 -3.88
CA ARG A 101 -0.06 -12.16 -2.64
C ARG A 101 -1.33 -11.35 -2.47
N ASP A 102 -1.34 -10.08 -2.87
CA ASP A 102 -2.49 -9.18 -2.67
C ASP A 102 -2.58 -8.15 -3.82
N PRO A 103 -2.94 -8.60 -5.03
CA PRO A 103 -3.05 -7.72 -6.19
C PRO A 103 -4.15 -6.66 -6.00
N ASP A 104 -5.24 -6.98 -5.30
CA ASP A 104 -6.33 -6.05 -5.06
C ASP A 104 -5.89 -4.89 -4.17
N LEU A 105 -5.03 -5.13 -3.19
CA LEU A 105 -4.46 -4.08 -2.35
C LEU A 105 -3.61 -3.10 -3.18
N GLN A 106 -2.84 -3.60 -4.15
CA GLN A 106 -2.05 -2.75 -5.04
C GLN A 106 -2.96 -1.90 -5.96
N VAL A 107 -3.96 -2.52 -6.58
CA VAL A 107 -4.93 -1.81 -7.41
C VAL A 107 -5.69 -0.77 -6.61
N PHE A 108 -6.14 -1.11 -5.40
CA PHE A 108 -6.78 -0.17 -4.47
C PHE A 108 -5.92 1.08 -4.23
N GLN A 109 -4.62 0.91 -3.99
CA GLN A 109 -3.71 2.05 -3.76
C GLN A 109 -3.58 2.93 -5.01
N TYR A 110 -3.44 2.34 -6.20
CA TYR A 110 -3.38 3.09 -7.46
C TYR A 110 -4.69 3.83 -7.75
N GLU A 111 -5.84 3.22 -7.50
CA GLU A 111 -7.14 3.89 -7.62
C GLU A 111 -7.22 5.12 -6.71
N LEU A 112 -6.76 5.02 -5.47
CA LEU A 112 -6.73 6.15 -4.55
C LEU A 112 -5.77 7.25 -4.99
N MET A 113 -4.57 6.89 -5.46
CA MET A 113 -3.59 7.85 -5.96
C MET A 113 -4.14 8.64 -7.16
N LEU A 114 -4.79 7.96 -8.10
CA LEU A 114 -5.39 8.61 -9.27
C LEU A 114 -6.61 9.45 -8.91
N GLU A 115 -7.47 8.95 -8.02
CA GLU A 115 -8.68 9.68 -7.61
C GLU A 115 -8.37 10.89 -6.72
N SER A 116 -7.25 10.92 -6.01
CA SER A 116 -6.83 12.08 -5.21
C SER A 116 -6.70 13.35 -6.06
N ARG A 117 -6.35 13.22 -7.33
CA ARG A 117 -6.30 14.34 -8.28
C ARG A 117 -7.66 15.02 -8.51
N ARG A 118 -8.75 14.33 -8.23
CA ARG A 118 -10.14 14.82 -8.41
C ARG A 118 -10.84 15.03 -7.07
N THR A 119 -10.33 14.39 -6.02
CA THR A 119 -10.95 14.34 -4.70
C THR A 119 -9.95 14.82 -3.63
N PRO A 120 -9.87 16.15 -3.38
CA PRO A 120 -8.83 16.74 -2.50
C PRO A 120 -8.80 16.17 -1.07
N ARG A 121 -9.91 15.62 -0.57
CA ARG A 121 -9.96 14.98 0.76
C ARG A 121 -9.04 13.75 0.86
N LEU A 122 -8.62 13.17 -0.25
CA LEU A 122 -7.69 12.02 -0.29
C LEU A 122 -6.22 12.46 -0.24
N ASP A 123 -5.91 13.72 -0.54
CA ASP A 123 -4.53 14.21 -0.59
C ASP A 123 -3.70 13.89 0.66
N PRO A 124 -4.19 14.11 1.89
CA PRO A 124 -3.40 13.81 3.08
C PRO A 124 -3.04 12.34 3.20
N HIS A 125 -3.94 11.44 2.81
CA HIS A 125 -3.74 10.00 2.86
C HIS A 125 -2.73 9.54 1.80
N VAL A 126 -2.87 10.05 0.58
CA VAL A 126 -1.96 9.74 -0.52
C VAL A 126 -0.56 10.27 -0.24
N LYS A 127 -0.43 11.50 0.28
CA LYS A 127 0.86 12.07 0.69
C LYS A 127 1.52 11.24 1.80
N LEU A 128 0.75 10.76 2.77
CA LEU A 128 1.26 9.88 3.82
C LEU A 128 1.74 8.55 3.24
N LEU A 129 0.99 7.96 2.30
CA LEU A 129 1.36 6.72 1.63
C LEU A 129 2.68 6.89 0.87
N TYR A 130 2.82 7.94 0.05
CA TYR A 130 4.05 8.26 -0.66
C TYR A 130 5.23 8.47 0.29
N ALA A 131 5.05 9.28 1.34
CA ALA A 131 6.11 9.53 2.34
C ALA A 131 6.57 8.23 3.01
N THR A 132 5.63 7.33 3.34
CA THR A 132 5.93 6.03 3.94
C THR A 132 6.77 5.16 3.00
N TYR A 133 6.43 5.12 1.71
CA TYR A 133 7.17 4.31 0.73
C TYR A 133 8.55 4.88 0.41
N ILE A 134 8.67 6.20 0.26
CA ILE A 134 9.96 6.86 0.01
C ILE A 134 10.89 6.65 1.20
N GLU A 135 10.41 6.86 2.43
CA GLU A 135 11.19 6.63 3.64
C GLU A 135 11.64 5.17 3.77
N ALA A 136 10.74 4.21 3.51
CA ALA A 136 11.06 2.79 3.54
C ALA A 136 12.10 2.41 2.47
N THR A 137 12.03 3.02 1.27
CA THR A 137 13.02 2.83 0.20
C THR A 137 14.38 3.37 0.63
N SER A 138 14.44 4.58 1.21
CA SER A 138 15.67 5.18 1.75
C SER A 138 16.32 4.28 2.81
N GLN A 139 15.52 3.79 3.76
CA GLN A 139 16.00 2.88 4.79
C GLN A 139 16.52 1.56 4.21
N ALA A 140 15.85 1.00 3.20
CA ALA A 140 16.29 -0.21 2.52
C ALA A 140 17.63 -0.01 1.82
N LEU A 141 17.82 1.10 1.09
CA LEU A 141 19.09 1.45 0.45
C LEU A 141 20.22 1.61 1.47
N THR A 142 19.97 2.32 2.56
CA THR A 142 20.94 2.49 3.65
C THR A 142 21.39 1.15 4.24
N ARG A 143 20.46 0.22 4.48
CA ARG A 143 20.78 -1.12 5.01
C ARG A 143 21.59 -1.97 4.04
N LEU A 144 21.38 -1.77 2.75
CA LEU A 144 22.14 -2.41 1.67
C LEU A 144 23.54 -1.78 1.49
N GLY A 145 23.91 -0.78 2.31
CA GLY A 145 25.18 -0.08 2.23
C GLY A 145 25.28 0.86 1.03
N ILE A 146 24.14 1.31 0.50
CA ILE A 146 24.06 2.27 -0.60
C ILE A 146 23.83 3.65 0.00
N THR A 147 24.74 4.58 -0.26
CA THR A 147 24.56 6.00 0.11
C THR A 147 23.62 6.62 -0.93
N ALA A 148 22.37 6.80 -0.55
CA ALA A 148 21.35 7.37 -1.42
C ALA A 148 20.99 8.78 -0.96
N ASP A 149 21.00 9.72 -1.89
CA ASP A 149 20.34 11.01 -1.77
C ASP A 149 18.84 10.90 -2.10
N ASP A 150 18.13 12.01 -1.99
CA ASP A 150 16.69 12.08 -2.27
C ASP A 150 16.36 11.69 -3.71
N ASP A 151 17.21 12.09 -4.69
CA ASP A 151 17.00 11.82 -6.10
C ASP A 151 17.18 10.34 -6.42
N LEU A 152 18.20 9.68 -5.87
CA LEU A 152 18.40 8.24 -6.03
C LEU A 152 17.29 7.45 -5.34
N THR A 153 16.88 7.88 -4.15
CA THR A 153 15.75 7.28 -3.43
C THR A 153 14.47 7.36 -4.26
N LEU A 154 14.16 8.53 -4.81
CA LEU A 154 12.99 8.73 -5.67
C LEU A 154 13.08 7.90 -6.95
N LEU A 155 14.24 7.81 -7.58
CA LEU A 155 14.47 7.02 -8.79
C LEU A 155 14.20 5.52 -8.52
N VAL A 156 14.75 4.99 -7.42
CA VAL A 156 14.56 3.57 -7.05
C VAL A 156 13.10 3.30 -6.70
N TYR A 157 12.47 4.17 -5.90
CA TYR A 157 11.04 4.07 -5.61
C TYR A 157 10.19 4.06 -6.90
N SER A 158 10.45 5.00 -7.83
CA SER A 158 9.71 5.07 -9.09
C SER A 158 9.91 3.83 -9.97
N ALA A 159 11.11 3.24 -9.96
CA ALA A 159 11.37 1.99 -10.66
C ALA A 159 10.58 0.83 -10.05
N ILE A 160 10.51 0.74 -8.72
CA ILE A 160 9.73 -0.27 -8.00
C ILE A 160 8.24 -0.14 -8.35
N GLU A 161 7.68 1.06 -8.30
CA GLU A 161 6.30 1.35 -8.70
C GLU A 161 6.02 0.90 -10.14
N GLY A 162 6.95 1.21 -11.05
CA GLY A 162 6.87 0.77 -12.44
C GLY A 162 6.85 -0.75 -12.60
N PHE A 163 7.65 -1.48 -11.82
CA PHE A 163 7.67 -2.95 -11.82
C PHE A 163 6.36 -3.54 -11.28
N ILE A 164 5.82 -2.97 -10.20
CA ILE A 164 4.52 -3.40 -9.65
C ILE A 164 3.41 -3.19 -10.68
N MET A 165 3.34 -2.02 -11.28
CA MET A 165 2.35 -1.69 -12.31
C MET A 165 2.49 -2.61 -13.53
N HIS A 166 3.72 -2.85 -14.00
CA HIS A 166 3.98 -3.76 -15.12
C HIS A 166 3.49 -5.18 -14.80
N GLN A 167 3.76 -5.68 -13.60
CA GLN A 167 3.32 -7.02 -13.21
C GLN A 167 1.81 -7.14 -13.09
N LEU A 168 1.13 -6.11 -12.58
CA LEU A 168 -0.34 -6.08 -12.50
C LEU A 168 -1.00 -6.10 -13.88
N ILE A 169 -0.46 -5.34 -14.84
CA ILE A 169 -1.07 -5.15 -16.17
C ILE A 169 -0.62 -6.23 -17.14
N ALA A 170 0.68 -6.39 -17.32
CA ALA A 170 1.25 -7.31 -18.30
C ALA A 170 1.26 -8.77 -17.82
N LYS A 171 1.23 -9.00 -16.50
CA LYS A 171 1.29 -10.32 -15.87
C LYS A 171 2.52 -11.16 -16.32
N ASP A 172 3.59 -10.46 -16.73
CA ASP A 172 4.86 -11.07 -17.15
C ASP A 172 5.87 -11.02 -15.98
N ARG A 173 5.70 -11.96 -15.05
CA ARG A 173 6.59 -12.11 -13.89
C ARG A 173 8.07 -12.29 -14.31
N PRO A 174 8.42 -13.15 -15.30
CA PRO A 174 9.81 -13.31 -15.70
C PRO A 174 10.45 -12.01 -16.23
N ALA A 175 9.71 -11.17 -16.96
CA ALA A 175 10.23 -9.89 -17.42
C ALA A 175 10.46 -8.93 -16.25
N THR A 176 9.52 -8.88 -15.30
CA THR A 176 9.64 -8.08 -14.09
C THR A 176 10.86 -8.49 -13.27
N GLU A 177 11.07 -9.79 -13.03
CA GLU A 177 12.23 -10.32 -12.31
C GLU A 177 13.56 -9.94 -12.98
N ARG A 178 13.65 -10.06 -14.31
CA ARG A 178 14.85 -9.61 -15.05
C ARG A 178 15.13 -8.12 -14.93
N ALA A 179 14.08 -7.30 -14.94
CA ALA A 179 14.20 -5.84 -14.81
C ALA A 179 14.66 -5.45 -13.39
N ILE A 180 14.11 -6.08 -12.35
CA ILE A 180 14.54 -5.88 -10.96
C ILE A 180 15.99 -6.32 -10.77
N GLU A 181 16.37 -7.48 -11.32
CA GLU A 181 17.76 -7.95 -11.28
C GLU A 181 18.72 -6.96 -11.99
N ARG A 182 18.26 -6.31 -13.06
CA ARG A 182 19.05 -5.27 -13.72
C ARG A 182 19.21 -4.04 -12.82
N LEU A 183 18.13 -3.60 -12.16
CA LEU A 183 18.21 -2.51 -11.18
C LEU A 183 19.19 -2.87 -10.05
N ARG A 184 19.12 -4.08 -9.51
CA ARG A 184 20.05 -4.58 -8.50
C ARG A 184 21.51 -4.42 -8.91
N ARG A 185 21.86 -4.83 -10.14
CA ARG A 185 23.24 -4.69 -10.66
C ARG A 185 23.66 -3.23 -10.77
N ILE A 186 22.78 -2.35 -11.20
CA ILE A 186 23.07 -0.91 -11.26
C ILE A 186 23.37 -0.38 -9.85
N LEU A 187 22.53 -0.71 -8.87
CA LEU A 187 22.71 -0.28 -7.49
C LEU A 187 23.97 -0.85 -6.83
N SER A 188 24.39 -2.07 -7.20
CA SER A 188 25.62 -2.67 -6.67
C SER A 188 26.89 -1.96 -7.12
N THR A 189 26.84 -1.19 -8.22
CA THR A 189 27.96 -0.35 -8.70
C THR A 189 27.98 1.06 -8.12
N ALA A 190 26.91 1.44 -7.39
CA ALA A 190 26.75 2.74 -6.74
C ALA A 190 27.18 2.74 -5.25
N ARG A 191 27.85 1.69 -4.80
CA ARG A 191 28.42 1.55 -3.45
C ARG A 191 29.71 2.31 -3.28
#